data_039aaa2ac6a9e09a795d307a11f4e5b4
#
_entry.id   039aaa2ac6a9e09a795d307a11f4e5b4
#
_cell.length_a   1.000
_cell.length_b   1.000
_cell.length_c   1.000
_cell.angle_alpha   90.00
_cell.angle_beta   90.00
_cell.angle_gamma   90.00
#
_symmetry.space_group_name_H-M   'P 1'
#
loop_
_entity.id
_entity.type
_entity.pdbx_description
1 polymer ?
#
loop_
_entity_poly.entity_id
_entity_poly.type
_entity_poly.pdbx_seq_one_letter_code
_entity_poly.pdbx_strand_id
1 'polypeptide(L)'
;MITSSTVVNSVVEKLRAALARGQWRRGEMLPGQRELAEQLGISRPSLREAVTVLETLGLVRSMPGKGVVVLDSAPSETSAAHSGVADASLEDVLQLRYTLEPFIVGLVAQSISSKEVGQLRLTLMDMREALEANDSEAGMNAYIAFHEELFALTSNPIFQNVVQQTSNALKQSAEVLRNSPEHLAERLLENEAVVRAIRNKNSALASAEMRRHILQEGRRMGIELTIPDDHLGSTEQ
;
A
#
# COMPACT_ATOMS: atom_id res chain seq x y z
N MET A 1 -9.86 -19.15 30.69
CA MET A 1 -10.03 -20.24 29.72
C MET A 1 -9.71 -19.70 28.34
N ILE A 2 -8.64 -20.19 27.71
CA ILE A 2 -8.29 -19.82 26.33
C ILE A 2 -9.32 -20.54 25.43
N THR A 3 -10.14 -19.79 24.69
CA THR A 3 -11.16 -20.36 23.82
C THR A 3 -10.51 -21.06 22.62
N SER A 4 -11.11 -22.14 22.12
CA SER A 4 -10.64 -22.90 20.94
C SER A 4 -10.30 -21.99 19.74
N SER A 5 -11.07 -20.93 19.53
CA SER A 5 -10.85 -19.92 18.50
C SER A 5 -9.48 -19.18 18.63
N THR A 6 -9.05 -18.87 19.86
CA THR A 6 -7.78 -18.18 20.10
C THR A 6 -6.58 -19.07 19.76
N VAL A 7 -6.68 -20.38 20.05
CA VAL A 7 -5.65 -21.37 19.71
C VAL A 7 -5.54 -21.50 18.19
N VAL A 8 -6.67 -21.66 17.49
CA VAL A 8 -6.70 -21.81 16.03
C VAL A 8 -6.08 -20.60 15.35
N ASN A 9 -6.46 -19.38 15.73
CA ASN A 9 -5.90 -18.15 15.18
C ASN A 9 -4.38 -18.05 15.40
N SER A 10 -3.90 -18.39 16.61
CA SER A 10 -2.46 -18.41 16.91
C SER A 10 -1.71 -19.42 16.03
N VAL A 11 -2.32 -20.56 15.72
CA VAL A 11 -1.74 -21.59 14.85
C VAL A 11 -1.72 -21.15 13.39
N VAL A 12 -2.80 -20.53 12.92
CA VAL A 12 -2.88 -19.94 11.56
C VAL A 12 -1.73 -18.94 11.37
N GLU A 13 -1.53 -18.01 12.32
CA GLU A 13 -0.46 -17.02 12.23
C GLU A 13 0.94 -17.64 12.25
N LYS A 14 1.16 -18.66 13.10
CA LYS A 14 2.46 -19.37 13.12
C LYS A 14 2.75 -20.07 11.80
N LEU A 15 1.77 -20.75 11.21
CA LEU A 15 1.94 -21.45 9.94
C LEU A 15 2.11 -20.45 8.78
N ARG A 16 1.35 -19.36 8.76
CA ARG A 16 1.54 -18.27 7.79
C ARG A 16 2.96 -17.71 7.85
N ALA A 17 3.45 -17.38 9.05
CA ALA A 17 4.79 -16.88 9.23
C ALA A 17 5.87 -17.89 8.81
N ALA A 18 5.64 -19.20 9.01
CA ALA A 18 6.55 -20.26 8.57
C ALA A 18 6.58 -20.39 7.03
N LEU A 19 5.41 -20.32 6.39
CA LEU A 19 5.28 -20.30 4.94
C LEU A 19 5.95 -19.06 4.34
N ALA A 20 5.73 -17.88 4.91
CA ALA A 20 6.34 -16.61 4.48
C ALA A 20 7.88 -16.64 4.56
N ARG A 21 8.44 -17.32 5.56
CA ARG A 21 9.91 -17.53 5.68
C ARG A 21 10.45 -18.59 4.73
N GLY A 22 9.61 -19.21 3.89
CA GLY A 22 10.03 -20.23 2.95
C GLY A 22 10.39 -21.57 3.60
N GLN A 23 9.87 -21.85 4.81
CA GLN A 23 10.09 -23.13 5.49
C GLN A 23 9.56 -24.32 4.65
N TRP A 24 8.53 -24.10 3.85
CA TRP A 24 8.03 -24.99 2.82
C TRP A 24 7.78 -24.20 1.54
N ARG A 25 8.27 -24.71 0.41
CA ARG A 25 8.14 -24.06 -0.89
C ARG A 25 6.84 -24.44 -1.57
N ARG A 26 6.43 -23.65 -2.54
CA ARG A 26 5.31 -23.97 -3.41
C ARG A 26 5.47 -25.37 -4.02
N GLY A 27 4.43 -26.19 -3.93
CA GLY A 27 4.42 -27.58 -4.37
C GLY A 27 4.95 -28.58 -3.35
N GLU A 28 5.57 -28.13 -2.26
CA GLU A 28 6.00 -29.02 -1.17
C GLU A 28 4.83 -29.45 -0.29
N MET A 29 4.96 -30.60 0.33
CA MET A 29 3.99 -31.13 1.27
C MET A 29 4.31 -30.66 2.68
N LEU A 30 3.31 -30.19 3.42
CA LEU A 30 3.46 -30.00 4.86
C LEU A 30 3.71 -31.35 5.56
N PRO A 31 4.40 -31.38 6.69
CA PRO A 31 4.50 -32.57 7.54
C PRO A 31 3.12 -33.16 7.81
N GLY A 32 3.08 -34.45 8.06
CA GLY A 32 1.82 -35.14 8.36
C GLY A 32 1.06 -34.45 9.50
N GLN A 33 -0.26 -34.34 9.41
CA GLN A 33 -1.07 -33.60 10.41
C GLN A 33 -0.82 -34.05 11.85
N ARG A 34 -0.44 -35.33 12.07
CA ARG A 34 -0.07 -35.81 13.40
C ARG A 34 1.24 -35.18 13.87
N GLU A 35 2.24 -35.26 13.03
CA GLU A 35 3.58 -34.73 13.30
C GLU A 35 3.56 -33.20 13.48
N LEU A 36 2.85 -32.51 12.60
CA LEU A 36 2.72 -31.04 12.68
C LEU A 36 1.96 -30.59 13.93
N ALA A 37 0.94 -31.33 14.36
CA ALA A 37 0.25 -31.07 15.62
C ALA A 37 1.15 -31.25 16.85
N GLU A 38 1.97 -32.32 16.84
CA GLU A 38 2.97 -32.59 17.89
C GLU A 38 4.04 -31.48 17.92
N GLN A 39 4.59 -31.06 16.78
CA GLN A 39 5.57 -29.97 16.67
C GLN A 39 5.03 -28.64 17.19
N LEU A 40 3.76 -28.35 16.95
CA LEU A 40 3.11 -27.11 17.38
C LEU A 40 2.52 -27.16 18.81
N GLY A 41 2.54 -28.37 19.45
CA GLY A 41 1.99 -28.55 20.79
C GLY A 41 0.48 -28.35 20.88
N ILE A 42 -0.28 -28.73 19.85
CA ILE A 42 -1.73 -28.51 19.76
C ILE A 42 -2.50 -29.81 19.46
N SER A 43 -3.82 -29.75 19.63
CA SER A 43 -4.68 -30.86 19.27
C SER A 43 -4.81 -31.00 17.73
N ARG A 44 -4.99 -32.23 17.25
CA ARG A 44 -5.25 -32.49 15.82
C ARG A 44 -6.50 -31.78 15.29
N PRO A 45 -7.63 -31.72 16.04
CA PRO A 45 -8.79 -30.92 15.62
C PRO A 45 -8.43 -29.44 15.39
N SER A 46 -7.70 -28.81 16.33
CA SER A 46 -7.29 -27.40 16.18
C SER A 46 -6.38 -27.19 14.96
N LEU A 47 -5.47 -28.13 14.67
CA LEU A 47 -4.66 -28.08 13.45
C LEU A 47 -5.52 -28.20 12.19
N ARG A 48 -6.51 -29.09 12.16
CA ARG A 48 -7.41 -29.24 11.00
C ARG A 48 -8.19 -27.97 10.75
N GLU A 49 -8.72 -27.32 11.78
CA GLU A 49 -9.40 -26.04 11.66
C GLU A 49 -8.44 -24.97 11.10
N ALA A 50 -7.21 -24.89 11.60
CA ALA A 50 -6.20 -23.96 11.11
C ALA A 50 -5.84 -24.25 9.63
N VAL A 51 -5.69 -25.51 9.24
CA VAL A 51 -5.45 -25.90 7.83
C VAL A 51 -6.64 -25.51 6.95
N THR A 52 -7.88 -25.66 7.42
CA THR A 52 -9.07 -25.23 6.68
C THR A 52 -9.06 -23.71 6.45
N VAL A 53 -8.67 -22.94 7.45
CA VAL A 53 -8.51 -21.48 7.30
C VAL A 53 -7.42 -21.16 6.26
N LEU A 54 -6.25 -21.81 6.34
CA LEU A 54 -5.17 -21.61 5.36
C LEU A 54 -5.57 -22.05 3.95
N GLU A 55 -6.42 -23.07 3.82
CA GLU A 55 -6.99 -23.53 2.55
C GLU A 55 -7.98 -22.50 1.99
N THR A 56 -8.83 -21.91 2.83
CA THR A 56 -9.72 -20.81 2.46
C THR A 56 -8.93 -19.58 2.00
N LEU A 57 -7.76 -19.34 2.59
CA LEU A 57 -6.84 -18.26 2.19
C LEU A 57 -6.01 -18.61 0.93
N GLY A 58 -6.20 -19.81 0.35
CA GLY A 58 -5.48 -20.25 -0.85
C GLY A 58 -4.00 -20.58 -0.65
N LEU A 59 -3.52 -20.63 0.60
CA LEU A 59 -2.10 -20.85 0.92
C LEU A 59 -1.70 -22.32 0.82
N VAL A 60 -2.64 -23.21 1.11
CA VAL A 60 -2.45 -24.66 1.06
C VAL A 60 -3.64 -25.34 0.42
N ARG A 61 -3.50 -26.61 0.06
CA ARG A 61 -4.61 -27.45 -0.42
C ARG A 61 -4.49 -28.85 0.18
N SER A 62 -5.60 -29.33 0.76
CA SER A 62 -5.70 -30.71 1.24
C SER A 62 -5.89 -31.64 0.06
N MET A 63 -5.04 -32.67 -0.03
CA MET A 63 -5.12 -33.71 -1.04
C MET A 63 -5.53 -35.03 -0.35
N PRO A 64 -6.73 -35.57 -0.66
CA PRO A 64 -7.21 -36.82 -0.02
C PRO A 64 -6.16 -37.92 -0.12
N GLY A 65 -5.80 -38.53 1.02
CA GLY A 65 -4.83 -39.62 1.09
C GLY A 65 -3.36 -39.25 0.88
N LYS A 66 -3.04 -38.00 0.52
CA LYS A 66 -1.67 -37.54 0.24
C LYS A 66 -1.15 -36.50 1.25
N GLY A 67 -2.02 -35.74 1.90
CA GLY A 67 -1.63 -34.71 2.86
C GLY A 67 -2.02 -33.31 2.44
N VAL A 68 -1.25 -32.30 2.85
CA VAL A 68 -1.51 -30.88 2.57
C VAL A 68 -0.34 -30.32 1.76
N VAL A 69 -0.63 -29.83 0.56
CA VAL A 69 0.37 -29.22 -0.33
C VAL A 69 0.35 -27.69 -0.20
N VAL A 70 1.50 -27.07 -0.21
CA VAL A 70 1.66 -25.62 -0.26
C VAL A 70 1.34 -25.13 -1.66
N LEU A 71 0.34 -24.27 -1.80
CA LEU A 71 -0.06 -23.67 -3.08
C LEU A 71 0.75 -22.43 -3.38
N ASP A 72 0.94 -21.62 -2.34
CA ASP A 72 1.84 -20.49 -2.39
C ASP A 72 2.65 -20.45 -1.08
N SER A 73 3.92 -20.03 -1.13
CA SER A 73 4.57 -19.59 0.09
C SER A 73 3.75 -18.41 0.57
N ALA A 74 3.20 -18.49 1.81
CA ALA A 74 2.32 -17.45 2.31
C ALA A 74 2.86 -16.10 1.86
N PRO A 75 2.01 -15.24 1.32
CA PRO A 75 2.41 -13.86 1.15
C PRO A 75 2.95 -13.40 2.51
N SER A 76 4.15 -12.88 2.59
CA SER A 76 4.44 -11.86 3.60
C SER A 76 3.18 -10.99 3.68
N GLU A 77 2.80 -10.38 4.79
CA GLU A 77 1.52 -9.65 4.97
C GLU A 77 1.12 -8.71 3.81
N THR A 78 1.96 -8.64 2.81
CA THR A 78 1.87 -7.98 1.52
C THR A 78 1.33 -8.81 0.35
N SER A 79 1.23 -10.13 0.32
CA SER A 79 1.07 -10.91 -0.93
C SER A 79 -0.35 -11.45 -1.24
N ALA A 80 -1.31 -11.50 -0.32
CA ALA A 80 -2.69 -11.92 -0.66
C ALA A 80 -3.51 -10.80 -1.35
N ALA A 81 -3.05 -9.56 -1.23
CA ALA A 81 -3.57 -8.42 -2.01
C ALA A 81 -2.69 -8.09 -3.23
N HIS A 82 -1.57 -8.81 -3.44
CA HIS A 82 -0.47 -8.38 -4.35
C HIS A 82 -0.42 -9.10 -5.68
N SER A 83 -1.27 -10.09 -5.97
CA SER A 83 -1.23 -10.76 -7.28
C SER A 83 -1.70 -9.87 -8.45
N GLY A 84 -2.26 -8.70 -8.16
CA GLY A 84 -2.63 -7.71 -9.17
C GLY A 84 -1.74 -6.45 -9.17
N VAL A 85 -1.06 -6.14 -8.04
CA VAL A 85 -0.26 -4.91 -7.91
C VAL A 85 1.25 -5.17 -8.07
N ALA A 86 1.71 -6.40 -7.80
CA ALA A 86 3.12 -6.77 -7.99
C ALA A 86 3.55 -6.75 -9.47
N ASP A 87 2.61 -6.93 -10.39
CA ASP A 87 2.82 -6.88 -11.84
C ASP A 87 2.33 -5.55 -12.45
N ALA A 88 1.80 -4.62 -11.64
CA ALA A 88 1.31 -3.34 -12.13
C ALA A 88 2.47 -2.47 -12.64
N SER A 89 2.30 -1.91 -13.82
CA SER A 89 3.23 -0.93 -14.35
C SER A 89 3.16 0.38 -13.55
N LEU A 90 4.19 1.22 -13.66
CA LEU A 90 4.13 2.57 -13.09
C LEU A 90 3.01 3.41 -13.68
N GLU A 91 2.65 3.17 -14.93
CA GLU A 91 1.51 3.83 -15.58
C GLU A 91 0.20 3.44 -14.89
N ASP A 92 -0.03 2.14 -14.61
CA ASP A 92 -1.22 1.67 -13.89
C ASP A 92 -1.34 2.33 -12.51
N VAL A 93 -0.23 2.41 -11.78
CA VAL A 93 -0.17 3.07 -10.45
C VAL A 93 -0.51 4.55 -10.57
N LEU A 94 0.05 5.25 -11.55
CA LEU A 94 -0.20 6.68 -11.75
C LEU A 94 -1.63 6.95 -12.22
N GLN A 95 -2.22 6.09 -13.06
CA GLN A 95 -3.63 6.18 -13.47
C GLN A 95 -4.57 6.03 -12.27
N LEU A 96 -4.29 5.06 -11.39
CA LEU A 96 -5.06 4.89 -10.15
C LEU A 96 -4.93 6.12 -9.25
N ARG A 97 -3.72 6.61 -9.03
CA ARG A 97 -3.46 7.82 -8.24
C ARG A 97 -4.17 9.04 -8.83
N TYR A 98 -4.08 9.24 -10.14
CA TYR A 98 -4.75 10.35 -10.85
C TYR A 98 -6.27 10.34 -10.67
N THR A 99 -6.86 9.15 -10.63
CA THR A 99 -8.30 8.98 -10.45
C THR A 99 -8.72 9.21 -8.99
N LEU A 100 -7.96 8.69 -8.04
CA LEU A 100 -8.39 8.60 -6.64
C LEU A 100 -7.90 9.78 -5.77
N GLU A 101 -6.64 10.19 -5.90
CA GLU A 101 -6.06 11.19 -4.99
C GLU A 101 -6.72 12.58 -5.12
N PRO A 102 -7.08 13.08 -6.31
CA PRO A 102 -7.83 14.33 -6.42
C PRO A 102 -9.18 14.32 -5.69
N PHE A 103 -9.87 13.18 -5.71
CA PHE A 103 -11.10 13.00 -4.95
C PHE A 103 -10.84 13.03 -3.43
N ILE A 104 -9.80 12.32 -2.99
CA ILE A 104 -9.40 12.25 -1.58
C ILE A 104 -9.06 13.64 -1.03
N VAL A 105 -8.20 14.39 -1.72
CA VAL A 105 -7.80 15.73 -1.24
C VAL A 105 -8.99 16.69 -1.24
N GLY A 106 -9.93 16.52 -2.17
CA GLY A 106 -11.18 17.26 -2.20
C GLY A 106 -12.05 16.99 -0.96
N LEU A 107 -12.16 15.74 -0.53
CA LEU A 107 -12.85 15.35 0.71
C LEU A 107 -12.14 15.91 1.95
N VAL A 108 -10.83 15.73 2.03
CA VAL A 108 -10.01 16.23 3.15
C VAL A 108 -10.17 17.74 3.30
N ALA A 109 -10.13 18.49 2.21
CA ALA A 109 -10.26 19.95 2.23
C ALA A 109 -11.61 20.43 2.82
N GLN A 110 -12.69 19.64 2.73
CA GLN A 110 -14.00 20.04 3.27
C GLN A 110 -14.03 20.05 4.80
N SER A 111 -13.34 19.12 5.44
CA SER A 111 -13.50 18.87 6.88
C SER A 111 -12.22 19.05 7.70
N ILE A 112 -11.06 19.27 7.07
CA ILE A 112 -9.76 19.31 7.74
C ILE A 112 -9.72 20.33 8.89
N SER A 113 -9.16 19.92 10.01
CA SER A 113 -8.86 20.76 11.17
C SER A 113 -7.48 21.40 11.07
N SER A 114 -7.23 22.46 11.85
CA SER A 114 -5.91 23.09 11.94
C SER A 114 -4.82 22.13 12.44
N LYS A 115 -5.18 21.15 13.29
CA LYS A 115 -4.25 20.13 13.78
C LYS A 115 -3.80 19.22 12.64
N GLU A 116 -4.73 18.74 11.84
CA GLU A 116 -4.47 17.87 10.69
C GLU A 116 -3.68 18.57 9.58
N VAL A 117 -3.95 19.87 9.34
CA VAL A 117 -3.07 20.68 8.47
C VAL A 117 -1.64 20.71 9.01
N GLY A 118 -1.47 20.75 10.34
CA GLY A 118 -0.16 20.64 10.99
C GLY A 118 0.55 19.33 10.69
N GLN A 119 -0.19 18.20 10.68
CA GLN A 119 0.36 16.87 10.36
C GLN A 119 0.86 16.82 8.91
N LEU A 120 0.07 17.27 7.93
CA LEU A 120 0.51 17.36 6.53
C LEU A 120 1.75 18.25 6.36
N ARG A 121 1.85 19.33 7.13
CA ARG A 121 3.03 20.21 7.07
C ARG A 121 4.29 19.55 7.61
N LEU A 122 4.18 18.62 8.56
CA LEU A 122 5.34 17.88 9.06
C LEU A 122 5.96 17.04 7.95
N THR A 123 5.18 16.31 7.16
CA THR A 123 5.71 15.53 6.04
C THR A 123 6.40 16.41 4.98
N LEU A 124 5.90 17.64 4.76
CA LEU A 124 6.57 18.60 3.87
C LEU A 124 7.87 19.16 4.47
N MET A 125 7.95 19.27 5.80
CA MET A 125 9.20 19.65 6.47
C MET A 125 10.24 18.56 6.33
N ASP A 126 9.85 17.28 6.54
CA ASP A 126 10.74 16.13 6.35
C ASP A 126 11.29 16.08 4.90
N MET A 127 10.43 16.35 3.89
CA MET A 127 10.86 16.46 2.49
C MET A 127 11.88 17.58 2.29
N ARG A 128 11.67 18.74 2.93
CA ARG A 128 12.57 19.89 2.83
C ARG A 128 13.92 19.60 3.50
N GLU A 129 13.91 19.02 4.69
CA GLU A 129 15.13 18.62 5.40
C GLU A 129 15.95 17.61 4.59
N ALA A 130 15.27 16.62 3.99
CA ALA A 130 15.92 15.65 3.10
C ALA A 130 16.53 16.31 1.85
N LEU A 131 15.83 17.30 1.27
CA LEU A 131 16.34 18.07 0.13
C LEU A 131 17.59 18.88 0.50
N GLU A 132 17.58 19.57 1.65
CA GLU A 132 18.72 20.34 2.16
C GLU A 132 19.92 19.42 2.49
N ALA A 133 19.65 18.21 3.01
CA ALA A 133 20.66 17.19 3.29
C ALA A 133 21.16 16.45 2.03
N ASN A 134 20.53 16.68 0.87
CA ASN A 134 20.75 15.93 -0.37
C ASN A 134 20.56 14.41 -0.17
N ASP A 135 19.59 14.02 0.68
CA ASP A 135 19.21 12.65 0.99
C ASP A 135 17.99 12.24 0.17
N SER A 136 18.25 11.64 -0.99
CA SER A 136 17.20 11.21 -1.92
C SER A 136 16.30 10.09 -1.34
N GLU A 137 16.83 9.25 -0.47
CA GLU A 137 16.06 8.16 0.16
C GLU A 137 15.09 8.71 1.20
N ALA A 138 15.57 9.55 2.11
CA ALA A 138 14.73 10.25 3.09
C ALA A 138 13.66 11.09 2.38
N GLY A 139 14.03 11.81 1.31
CA GLY A 139 13.12 12.61 0.52
C GLY A 139 11.99 11.80 -0.13
N MET A 140 12.31 10.62 -0.68
CA MET A 140 11.30 9.73 -1.25
C MET A 140 10.38 9.15 -0.16
N ASN A 141 10.93 8.78 0.98
CA ASN A 141 10.14 8.29 2.11
C ASN A 141 9.17 9.37 2.61
N ALA A 142 9.62 10.61 2.76
CA ALA A 142 8.78 11.73 3.16
C ALA A 142 7.69 12.05 2.10
N TYR A 143 8.04 11.98 0.81
CA TYR A 143 7.08 12.12 -0.29
C TYR A 143 5.96 11.07 -0.21
N ILE A 144 6.30 9.80 0.02
CA ILE A 144 5.32 8.73 0.16
C ILE A 144 4.47 8.94 1.42
N ALA A 145 5.10 9.30 2.55
CA ALA A 145 4.40 9.57 3.81
C ALA A 145 3.37 10.71 3.67
N PHE A 146 3.64 11.73 2.85
CA PHE A 146 2.68 12.78 2.54
C PHE A 146 1.39 12.23 1.92
N HIS A 147 1.49 11.34 0.94
CA HIS A 147 0.32 10.73 0.31
C HIS A 147 -0.40 9.77 1.26
N GLU A 148 0.33 8.97 2.04
CA GLU A 148 -0.24 8.08 3.05
C GLU A 148 -1.05 8.88 4.09
N GLU A 149 -0.55 10.02 4.56
CA GLU A 149 -1.26 10.90 5.50
C GLU A 149 -2.56 11.46 4.91
N LEU A 150 -2.57 11.89 3.64
CA LEU A 150 -3.79 12.36 2.97
C LEU A 150 -4.90 11.31 3.00
N PHE A 151 -4.58 10.04 2.78
CA PHE A 151 -5.55 8.95 2.84
C PHE A 151 -5.98 8.65 4.28
N ALA A 152 -5.06 8.73 5.25
CA ALA A 152 -5.35 8.53 6.67
C ALA A 152 -6.38 9.55 7.17
N LEU A 153 -6.30 10.79 6.72
CA LEU A 153 -7.22 11.88 7.09
C LEU A 153 -8.67 11.65 6.64
N THR A 154 -8.91 10.75 5.69
CA THR A 154 -10.29 10.40 5.30
C THR A 154 -10.99 9.50 6.29
N SER A 155 -10.27 8.87 7.22
CA SER A 155 -10.77 7.83 8.15
C SER A 155 -11.47 6.66 7.42
N ASN A 156 -11.18 6.46 6.13
CA ASN A 156 -11.74 5.37 5.33
C ASN A 156 -10.70 4.24 5.18
N PRO A 157 -10.90 3.08 5.82
CA PRO A 157 -9.93 2.00 5.80
C PRO A 157 -9.72 1.40 4.40
N ILE A 158 -10.69 1.52 3.50
CA ILE A 158 -10.54 1.06 2.11
C ILE A 158 -9.54 1.95 1.37
N PHE A 159 -9.62 3.27 1.53
CA PHE A 159 -8.66 4.19 0.94
C PHE A 159 -7.25 3.95 1.49
N GLN A 160 -7.10 3.74 2.80
CA GLN A 160 -5.82 3.44 3.42
C GLN A 160 -5.18 2.16 2.84
N ASN A 161 -5.97 1.12 2.63
CA ASN A 161 -5.48 -0.11 1.99
C ASN A 161 -5.03 0.11 0.54
N VAL A 162 -5.76 0.92 -0.22
CA VAL A 162 -5.39 1.24 -1.61
C VAL A 162 -4.07 2.01 -1.67
N VAL A 163 -3.91 3.06 -0.84
CA VAL A 163 -2.66 3.83 -0.84
C VAL A 163 -1.46 2.99 -0.41
N GLN A 164 -1.65 2.08 0.55
CA GLN A 164 -0.56 1.21 0.99
C GLN A 164 -0.03 0.34 -0.18
N GLN A 165 -0.91 -0.13 -1.04
CA GLN A 165 -0.52 -0.91 -2.22
C GLN A 165 0.21 -0.03 -3.25
N THR A 166 -0.30 1.15 -3.55
CA THR A 166 0.35 2.08 -4.48
C THR A 166 1.69 2.59 -3.96
N SER A 167 1.80 2.87 -2.66
CA SER A 167 3.05 3.26 -2.00
C SER A 167 4.11 2.17 -2.10
N ASN A 168 3.74 0.91 -1.93
CA ASN A 168 4.66 -0.21 -2.08
C ASN A 168 5.17 -0.35 -3.51
N ALA A 169 4.30 -0.19 -4.52
CA ALA A 169 4.70 -0.21 -5.93
C ALA A 169 5.65 0.95 -6.27
N LEU A 170 5.39 2.15 -5.74
CA LEU A 170 6.30 3.30 -5.88
C LEU A 170 7.65 3.05 -5.20
N LYS A 171 7.66 2.47 -4.00
CA LYS A 171 8.91 2.11 -3.28
C LYS A 171 9.75 1.11 -4.07
N GLN A 172 9.14 0.10 -4.67
CA GLN A 172 9.84 -0.90 -5.50
C GLN A 172 10.43 -0.28 -6.77
N SER A 173 9.77 0.72 -7.31
CA SER A 173 10.23 1.47 -8.49
C SER A 173 11.16 2.64 -8.14
N ALA A 174 11.48 2.83 -6.87
CA ALA A 174 12.21 3.98 -6.33
C ALA A 174 13.64 4.14 -6.90
N GLU A 175 14.25 3.10 -7.48
CA GLU A 175 15.53 3.25 -8.19
C GLU A 175 15.42 4.18 -9.40
N VAL A 176 14.29 4.14 -10.11
CA VAL A 176 14.00 5.05 -11.23
C VAL A 176 13.70 6.48 -10.72
N LEU A 177 13.15 6.58 -9.51
CA LEU A 177 12.70 7.85 -8.90
C LEU A 177 13.80 8.58 -8.11
N ARG A 178 14.83 7.85 -7.65
CA ARG A 178 15.90 8.39 -6.78
C ARG A 178 16.89 9.33 -7.47
N ASN A 179 16.93 9.35 -8.79
CA ASN A 179 18.08 9.87 -9.51
C ASN A 179 18.08 11.39 -9.79
N SER A 180 17.20 12.19 -9.17
CA SER A 180 17.28 13.65 -9.36
C SER A 180 16.78 14.43 -8.13
N PRO A 181 17.68 15.08 -7.38
CA PRO A 181 17.32 16.03 -6.32
C PRO A 181 16.38 17.14 -6.81
N GLU A 182 16.50 17.54 -8.09
CA GLU A 182 15.66 18.54 -8.73
C GLU A 182 14.19 18.13 -8.70
N HIS A 183 13.88 16.87 -8.96
CA HIS A 183 12.52 16.36 -8.89
C HIS A 183 11.93 16.39 -7.48
N LEU A 184 12.75 16.23 -6.44
CA LEU A 184 12.26 16.34 -5.05
C LEU A 184 11.84 17.78 -4.72
N ALA A 185 12.59 18.78 -5.19
CA ALA A 185 12.24 20.19 -5.00
C ALA A 185 10.93 20.55 -5.71
N GLU A 186 10.73 20.06 -6.94
CA GLU A 186 9.48 20.25 -7.68
C GLU A 186 8.29 19.59 -6.97
N ARG A 187 8.43 18.34 -6.51
CA ARG A 187 7.41 17.60 -5.72
C ARG A 187 7.04 18.37 -4.45
N LEU A 188 8.03 18.92 -3.74
CA LEU A 188 7.80 19.71 -2.54
C LEU A 188 6.92 20.94 -2.86
N LEU A 189 7.24 21.71 -3.90
CA LEU A 189 6.46 22.89 -4.30
C LEU A 189 5.02 22.52 -4.70
N GLU A 190 4.84 21.43 -5.44
CA GLU A 190 3.54 20.94 -5.86
C GLU A 190 2.69 20.50 -4.65
N ASN A 191 3.26 19.73 -3.73
CA ASN A 191 2.58 19.30 -2.50
C ASN A 191 2.25 20.48 -1.58
N GLU A 192 3.12 21.51 -1.50
CA GLU A 192 2.79 22.74 -0.80
C GLU A 192 1.60 23.48 -1.40
N ALA A 193 1.43 23.44 -2.73
CA ALA A 193 0.24 24.01 -3.39
C ALA A 193 -1.03 23.25 -3.00
N VAL A 194 -0.97 21.92 -2.97
CA VAL A 194 -2.08 21.07 -2.50
C VAL A 194 -2.44 21.40 -1.05
N VAL A 195 -1.44 21.45 -0.14
CA VAL A 195 -1.70 21.76 1.28
C VAL A 195 -2.25 23.18 1.48
N ARG A 196 -1.82 24.16 0.69
CA ARG A 196 -2.39 25.51 0.71
C ARG A 196 -3.87 25.49 0.33
N ALA A 197 -4.25 24.75 -0.71
CA ALA A 197 -5.64 24.64 -1.16
C ALA A 197 -6.49 23.93 -0.10
N ILE A 198 -6.00 22.84 0.48
CA ILE A 198 -6.65 22.09 1.57
C ILE A 198 -6.87 23.00 2.79
N ARG A 199 -5.84 23.70 3.25
CA ARG A 199 -5.92 24.64 4.39
C ARG A 199 -6.96 25.72 4.18
N ASN A 200 -7.10 26.20 2.95
CA ASN A 200 -8.07 27.22 2.58
C ASN A 200 -9.48 26.62 2.36
N LYS A 201 -9.67 25.32 2.59
CA LYS A 201 -10.91 24.58 2.37
C LYS A 201 -11.46 24.70 0.95
N ASN A 202 -10.57 24.88 -0.02
CA ASN A 202 -10.91 24.94 -1.43
C ASN A 202 -10.76 23.56 -2.08
N SER A 203 -11.81 22.74 -1.99
CA SER A 203 -11.84 21.37 -2.53
C SER A 203 -11.54 21.31 -4.03
N ALA A 204 -12.09 22.23 -4.80
CA ALA A 204 -11.90 22.25 -6.26
C ALA A 204 -10.42 22.52 -6.61
N LEU A 205 -9.81 23.52 -5.96
CA LEU A 205 -8.40 23.84 -6.17
C LEU A 205 -7.49 22.70 -5.66
N ALA A 206 -7.79 22.11 -4.50
CA ALA A 206 -7.02 21.00 -3.96
C ALA A 206 -7.01 19.81 -4.94
N SER A 207 -8.18 19.45 -5.49
CA SER A 207 -8.32 18.41 -6.51
C SER A 207 -7.55 18.74 -7.79
N ALA A 208 -7.60 19.99 -8.26
CA ALA A 208 -6.91 20.43 -9.47
C ALA A 208 -5.37 20.39 -9.28
N GLU A 209 -4.87 20.87 -8.13
CA GLU A 209 -3.43 20.83 -7.81
C GLU A 209 -2.91 19.38 -7.71
N MET A 210 -3.69 18.47 -7.12
CA MET A 210 -3.31 17.07 -7.05
C MET A 210 -3.29 16.41 -8.43
N ARG A 211 -4.28 16.69 -9.30
CA ARG A 211 -4.23 16.20 -10.69
C ARG A 211 -2.99 16.67 -11.41
N ARG A 212 -2.68 17.96 -11.28
CA ARG A 212 -1.49 18.55 -11.88
C ARG A 212 -0.21 17.87 -11.37
N HIS A 213 -0.12 17.64 -10.06
CA HIS A 213 1.01 16.94 -9.43
C HIS A 213 1.22 15.54 -10.03
N ILE A 214 0.17 14.72 -10.12
CA ILE A 214 0.29 13.35 -10.66
C ILE A 214 0.69 13.37 -12.15
N LEU A 215 0.18 14.32 -12.94
CA LEU A 215 0.59 14.47 -14.33
C LEU A 215 2.06 14.86 -14.47
N GLN A 216 2.56 15.76 -13.64
CA GLN A 216 3.96 16.13 -13.63
C GLN A 216 4.84 14.95 -13.19
N GLU A 217 4.37 14.16 -12.23
CA GLU A 217 5.05 12.95 -11.82
C GLU A 217 5.21 11.95 -12.96
N GLY A 218 4.14 11.70 -13.74
CA GLY A 218 4.22 10.88 -14.96
C GLY A 218 5.25 11.41 -15.95
N ARG A 219 5.23 12.71 -16.23
CA ARG A 219 6.18 13.35 -17.15
C ARG A 219 7.64 13.20 -16.69
N ARG A 220 7.92 13.36 -15.39
CA ARG A 220 9.25 13.16 -14.81
C ARG A 220 9.74 11.72 -14.97
N MET A 221 8.82 10.75 -15.02
CA MET A 221 9.10 9.33 -15.27
C MET A 221 9.14 8.95 -16.77
N GLY A 222 8.88 9.90 -17.66
CA GLY A 222 8.75 9.62 -19.11
C GLY A 222 7.46 8.90 -19.47
N ILE A 223 6.44 8.95 -18.60
CA ILE A 223 5.14 8.30 -18.78
C ILE A 223 4.11 9.36 -19.17
N GLU A 224 3.50 9.19 -20.33
CA GLU A 224 2.34 9.97 -20.75
C GLU A 224 1.07 9.21 -20.36
N LEU A 225 0.34 9.74 -19.34
CA LEU A 225 -0.84 9.08 -18.82
C LEU A 225 -1.98 9.15 -19.84
N THR A 226 -2.57 8.01 -20.15
CA THR A 226 -3.82 7.94 -20.90
C THR A 226 -4.98 8.32 -19.98
N ILE A 227 -5.61 9.47 -20.25
CA ILE A 227 -6.70 10.04 -19.46
C ILE A 227 -7.91 10.23 -20.37
N PRO A 228 -9.13 9.81 -19.96
CA PRO A 228 -10.35 10.10 -20.71
C PRO A 228 -10.58 11.61 -20.84
N ASP A 229 -11.08 12.05 -22.00
CA ASP A 229 -11.26 13.47 -22.36
C ASP A 229 -12.11 14.27 -21.37
N ASP A 230 -13.10 13.64 -20.74
CA ASP A 230 -14.01 14.26 -19.76
C ASP A 230 -13.32 14.66 -18.45
N HIS A 231 -12.11 14.16 -18.19
CA HIS A 231 -11.32 14.47 -17.00
C HIS A 231 -10.27 15.57 -17.21
N LEU A 232 -10.03 15.95 -18.45
CA LEU A 232 -9.29 17.16 -18.80
C LEU A 232 -10.21 18.36 -18.63
N GLY A 233 -10.57 18.70 -17.37
CA GLY A 233 -11.55 19.77 -17.10
C GLY A 233 -11.40 20.92 -18.08
N SER A 234 -12.49 21.30 -18.71
CA SER A 234 -12.61 22.39 -19.67
C SER A 234 -11.87 23.65 -19.18
N THR A 235 -10.61 23.78 -19.58
CA THR A 235 -9.86 25.02 -19.49
C THR A 235 -10.20 25.81 -20.75
N GLU A 236 -11.47 26.18 -20.90
CA GLU A 236 -11.91 27.21 -21.86
C GLU A 236 -13.16 27.90 -21.32
N GLN A 237 -13.00 29.01 -20.67
CA GLN A 237 -13.58 30.34 -20.96
C GLN A 237 -13.24 31.31 -19.86
#